data_676963a0a7e710b9d4d40ec3665823f9
#
_entry.id   676963a0a7e710b9d4d40ec3665823f9
#
_cell.length_a   1.000
_cell.length_b   1.000
_cell.length_c   1.000
_cell.angle_alpha   90.00
_cell.angle_beta   90.00
_cell.angle_gamma   90.00
#
_symmetry.space_group_name_H-M   'P 1'
#
loop_
_entity.id
_entity.type
_entity.pdbx_description
1 polymer ?
#
loop_
_entity_poly.entity_id
_entity_poly.type
_entity_poly.pdbx_seq_one_letter_code
_entity_poly.pdbx_strand_id
1 'polypeptide(L)'
;MLESLAVIFSLIYVVLAARENILCWLAATISVCLYIFICYNAKLYAETGLQIFYLVMAALGYLSWKKMKNKEIELEKSTIKELKFNQHFKIISLGLFITFFLGFVLTTYTDAKMPLLDAFTTVFSIIATLMVIKKILENWLYFIAIDIASIYLYYSRDLNQTAILFLLYSIIAIVGYYNWTKSLVKDD
;
A
#
# COMPACT_ATOMS: atom_id res chain seq x y z
N MET A 1 -20.11 11.63 5.28
CA MET A 1 -20.23 10.50 6.24
C MET A 1 -19.64 9.21 5.71
N LEU A 2 -20.00 8.69 4.53
CA LEU A 2 -19.40 7.47 3.96
C LEU A 2 -17.90 7.61 3.68
N GLU A 3 -17.46 8.75 3.15
CA GLU A 3 -16.05 9.04 2.91
C GLU A 3 -15.22 9.03 4.20
N SER A 4 -15.73 9.66 5.26
CA SER A 4 -15.06 9.66 6.57
C SER A 4 -14.93 8.25 7.13
N LEU A 5 -15.93 7.39 6.94
CA LEU A 5 -15.84 5.97 7.33
C LEU A 5 -14.79 5.23 6.50
N ALA A 6 -14.72 5.46 5.19
CA ALA A 6 -13.72 4.85 4.33
C ALA A 6 -12.29 5.23 4.77
N VAL A 7 -12.06 6.51 5.07
CA VAL A 7 -10.78 7.01 5.60
C VAL A 7 -10.45 6.38 6.96
N ILE A 8 -11.41 6.30 7.88
CA ILE A 8 -11.19 5.67 9.20
C ILE A 8 -10.79 4.22 9.04
N PHE A 9 -11.48 3.44 8.21
CA PHE A 9 -11.15 2.03 7.98
C PHE A 9 -9.80 1.86 7.27
N SER A 10 -9.39 2.79 6.39
CA SER A 10 -8.07 2.76 5.78
C SER A 10 -6.96 3.03 6.80
N LEU A 11 -7.16 3.94 7.75
CA LEU A 11 -6.22 4.16 8.85
C LEU A 11 -6.15 2.95 9.79
N ILE A 12 -7.31 2.36 10.14
CA ILE A 12 -7.35 1.12 10.93
C ILE A 12 -6.59 0.00 10.22
N TYR A 13 -6.74 -0.14 8.90
CA TYR A 13 -5.99 -1.11 8.11
C TYR A 13 -4.48 -0.94 8.32
N VAL A 14 -3.93 0.25 8.11
CA VAL A 14 -2.48 0.48 8.18
C VAL A 14 -1.95 0.28 9.61
N VAL A 15 -2.68 0.73 10.64
CA VAL A 15 -2.32 0.52 12.05
C VAL A 15 -2.31 -0.97 12.42
N LEU A 16 -3.32 -1.72 11.99
CA LEU A 16 -3.39 -3.16 12.25
C LEU A 16 -2.31 -3.92 11.47
N ALA A 17 -2.00 -3.52 10.23
CA ALA A 17 -0.91 -4.10 9.45
C ALA A 17 0.45 -3.86 10.13
N ALA A 18 0.70 -2.67 10.67
CA ALA A 18 1.90 -2.35 11.43
C ALA A 18 2.05 -3.20 12.72
N ARG A 19 0.96 -3.76 13.23
CA ARG A 19 0.91 -4.69 14.38
C ARG A 19 0.83 -6.17 13.97
N GLU A 20 1.04 -6.49 12.71
CA GLU A 20 0.90 -7.85 12.15
C GLU A 20 -0.47 -8.50 12.42
N ASN A 21 -1.50 -7.70 12.67
CA ASN A 21 -2.82 -8.22 12.99
C ASN A 21 -3.59 -8.53 11.68
N ILE A 22 -3.97 -9.81 11.51
CA ILE A 22 -4.70 -10.28 10.31
C ILE A 22 -6.02 -9.54 10.06
N LEU A 23 -6.63 -8.93 11.07
CA LEU A 23 -7.84 -8.12 10.93
C LEU A 23 -7.63 -6.88 10.08
N CYS A 24 -6.36 -6.50 9.80
CA CYS A 24 -6.05 -5.44 8.84
C CYS A 24 -6.72 -5.67 7.49
N TRP A 25 -6.75 -6.90 7.02
CA TRP A 25 -7.38 -7.25 5.73
C TRP A 25 -8.89 -7.08 5.73
N LEU A 26 -9.56 -7.28 6.88
CA LEU A 26 -10.98 -7.00 7.03
C LEU A 26 -11.23 -5.48 6.98
N ALA A 27 -10.42 -4.69 7.70
CA ALA A 27 -10.51 -3.24 7.64
C ALA A 27 -10.26 -2.70 6.22
N ALA A 28 -9.25 -3.25 5.51
CA ALA A 28 -9.00 -2.95 4.10
C ALA A 28 -10.22 -3.24 3.24
N THR A 29 -10.83 -4.43 3.40
CA THR A 29 -12.04 -4.82 2.64
C THR A 29 -13.18 -3.85 2.83
N ILE A 30 -13.46 -3.44 4.08
CA ILE A 30 -14.52 -2.47 4.38
C ILE A 30 -14.22 -1.13 3.73
N SER A 31 -13.00 -0.61 3.90
CA SER A 31 -12.58 0.67 3.31
C SER A 31 -12.73 0.65 1.79
N VAL A 32 -12.19 -0.38 1.14
CA VAL A 32 -12.22 -0.52 -0.32
C VAL A 32 -13.65 -0.65 -0.85
N CYS A 33 -14.53 -1.42 -0.19
CA CYS A 33 -15.94 -1.51 -0.60
C CYS A 33 -16.65 -0.16 -0.52
N LEU A 34 -16.36 0.64 0.51
CA LEU A 34 -16.89 2.00 0.63
C LEU A 34 -16.36 2.90 -0.50
N TYR A 35 -15.06 2.82 -0.82
CA TYR A 35 -14.47 3.58 -1.92
C TYR A 35 -14.98 3.14 -3.30
N ILE A 36 -15.24 1.85 -3.54
CA ILE A 36 -15.90 1.37 -4.77
C ILE A 36 -17.26 2.07 -4.94
N PHE A 37 -18.06 2.10 -3.89
CA PHE A 37 -19.36 2.75 -3.93
C PHE A 37 -19.24 4.27 -4.18
N ILE A 38 -18.34 4.95 -3.47
CA ILE A 38 -18.10 6.39 -3.60
C ILE A 38 -17.62 6.74 -5.02
N CYS A 39 -16.60 6.04 -5.53
CA CYS A 39 -16.00 6.29 -6.84
C CYS A 39 -16.99 6.00 -7.97
N TYR A 40 -17.77 4.91 -7.86
CA TYR A 40 -18.78 4.56 -8.86
C TYR A 40 -19.88 5.63 -8.97
N ASN A 41 -20.41 6.11 -7.84
CA ASN A 41 -21.41 7.18 -7.84
C ASN A 41 -20.86 8.53 -8.32
N ALA A 42 -19.56 8.77 -8.10
CA ALA A 42 -18.86 9.94 -8.63
C ALA A 42 -18.48 9.80 -10.12
N LYS A 43 -18.82 8.67 -10.78
CA LYS A 43 -18.47 8.33 -12.16
C LYS A 43 -16.96 8.26 -12.41
N LEU A 44 -16.18 7.98 -11.36
CA LEU A 44 -14.74 7.77 -11.41
C LEU A 44 -14.44 6.30 -11.70
N TYR A 45 -14.70 5.86 -12.93
CA TYR A 45 -14.65 4.44 -13.29
C TYR A 45 -13.25 3.84 -13.22
N ALA A 46 -12.20 4.60 -13.55
CA ALA A 46 -10.82 4.15 -13.43
C ALA A 46 -10.43 3.89 -11.98
N GLU A 47 -10.78 4.81 -11.07
CA GLU A 47 -10.59 4.67 -9.63
C GLU A 47 -11.39 3.50 -9.07
N THR A 48 -12.64 3.32 -9.54
CA THR A 48 -13.46 2.16 -9.18
C THR A 48 -12.76 0.86 -9.56
N GLY A 49 -12.15 0.78 -10.75
CA GLY A 49 -11.36 -0.38 -11.18
C GLY A 49 -10.14 -0.63 -10.28
N LEU A 50 -9.44 0.42 -9.86
CA LEU A 50 -8.32 0.32 -8.92
C LEU A 50 -8.78 -0.19 -7.55
N GLN A 51 -9.92 0.26 -7.05
CA GLN A 51 -10.49 -0.24 -5.79
C GLN A 51 -10.88 -1.72 -5.89
N ILE A 52 -11.42 -2.18 -7.04
CA ILE A 52 -11.68 -3.61 -7.27
C ILE A 52 -10.36 -4.41 -7.22
N PHE A 53 -9.28 -3.89 -7.81
CA PHE A 53 -7.96 -4.51 -7.68
C PHE A 53 -7.52 -4.62 -6.22
N TYR A 54 -7.67 -3.56 -5.41
CA TYR A 54 -7.33 -3.61 -3.98
C TYR A 54 -8.22 -4.56 -3.19
N LEU A 55 -9.49 -4.74 -3.57
CA LEU A 55 -10.36 -5.74 -2.95
C LEU A 55 -9.83 -7.17 -3.17
N VAL A 56 -9.38 -7.48 -4.39
CA VAL A 56 -8.72 -8.76 -4.69
C VAL A 56 -7.44 -8.91 -3.86
N MET A 57 -6.62 -7.85 -3.75
CA MET A 57 -5.41 -7.87 -2.94
C MET A 57 -5.70 -8.07 -1.45
N ALA A 58 -6.77 -7.50 -0.91
CA ALA A 58 -7.20 -7.71 0.48
C ALA A 58 -7.58 -9.18 0.73
N ALA A 59 -8.31 -9.82 -0.19
CA ALA A 59 -8.64 -11.24 -0.10
C ALA A 59 -7.38 -12.13 -0.14
N LEU A 60 -6.49 -11.88 -1.09
CA LEU A 60 -5.22 -12.60 -1.21
C LEU A 60 -4.33 -12.40 0.01
N GLY A 61 -4.28 -11.19 0.55
CA GLY A 61 -3.54 -10.85 1.76
C GLY A 61 -4.06 -11.60 2.98
N TYR A 62 -5.37 -11.62 3.18
CA TYR A 62 -6.00 -12.39 4.26
C TYR A 62 -5.63 -13.88 4.17
N LEU A 63 -5.79 -14.50 2.99
CA LEU A 63 -5.46 -15.91 2.79
C LEU A 63 -3.97 -16.20 3.02
N SER A 64 -3.10 -15.33 2.51
CA SER A 64 -1.66 -15.45 2.69
C SER A 64 -1.26 -15.35 4.16
N TRP A 65 -1.75 -14.33 4.87
CA TRP A 65 -1.43 -14.13 6.29
C TRP A 65 -2.02 -15.20 7.19
N LYS A 66 -3.22 -15.70 6.88
CA LYS A 66 -3.81 -16.85 7.60
C LYS A 66 -2.92 -18.09 7.50
N LYS A 67 -2.40 -18.40 6.29
CA LYS A 67 -1.47 -19.50 6.07
C LYS A 67 -0.14 -19.29 6.81
N MET A 68 0.39 -18.06 6.77
CA MET A 68 1.63 -17.70 7.45
C MET A 68 1.48 -17.79 8.97
N LYS A 69 0.36 -17.32 9.55
CA LYS A 69 0.08 -17.43 10.98
C LYS A 69 0.04 -18.88 11.48
N ASN A 70 -0.57 -19.78 10.70
CA ASN A 70 -0.56 -21.20 11.05
C ASN A 70 0.87 -21.76 11.05
N LYS A 71 1.70 -21.35 10.08
CA LYS A 71 3.10 -21.73 10.01
C LYS A 71 3.96 -21.15 11.14
N GLU A 72 3.68 -19.92 11.56
CA GLU A 72 4.33 -19.28 12.73
C GLU A 72 4.07 -20.08 14.00
N ILE A 73 2.82 -20.53 14.21
CA ILE A 73 2.45 -21.37 15.36
C ILE A 73 3.15 -22.73 15.31
N GLU A 74 3.23 -23.34 14.12
CA GLU A 74 3.85 -24.67 13.94
C GLU A 74 5.38 -24.65 14.13
N LEU A 75 6.05 -23.58 13.65
CA LEU A 75 7.50 -23.46 13.66
C LEU A 75 8.06 -22.62 14.81
N GLU A 76 7.18 -21.99 15.60
CA GLU A 76 7.53 -21.01 16.65
C GLU A 76 8.46 -19.89 16.15
N LYS A 77 8.32 -19.51 14.87
CA LYS A 77 9.16 -18.51 14.19
C LYS A 77 8.31 -17.50 13.40
N SER A 78 8.80 -16.27 13.33
CA SER A 78 8.20 -15.23 12.48
C SER A 78 8.22 -15.64 11.01
N THR A 79 7.19 -15.22 10.26
CA THR A 79 7.14 -15.39 8.81
C THR A 79 7.55 -14.13 8.05
N ILE A 80 8.00 -13.09 8.76
CA ILE A 80 8.55 -11.88 8.14
C ILE A 80 9.83 -12.25 7.40
N LYS A 81 10.02 -11.65 6.22
CA LYS A 81 11.15 -11.89 5.33
C LYS A 81 11.82 -10.58 5.00
N GLU A 82 13.12 -10.64 4.79
CA GLU A 82 13.92 -9.57 4.22
C GLU A 82 14.29 -9.88 2.78
N LEU A 83 14.40 -8.83 1.96
CA LEU A 83 14.89 -8.94 0.59
C LEU A 83 16.41 -8.76 0.56
N LYS A 84 17.07 -9.53 -0.29
CA LYS A 84 18.48 -9.31 -0.61
C LYS A 84 18.62 -8.08 -1.51
N PHE A 85 19.75 -7.40 -1.42
CA PHE A 85 20.06 -6.19 -2.22
C PHE A 85 19.79 -6.38 -3.73
N ASN A 86 20.19 -7.52 -4.29
CA ASN A 86 19.95 -7.83 -5.71
C ASN A 86 18.45 -7.94 -6.06
N GLN A 87 17.60 -8.31 -5.10
CA GLN A 87 16.14 -8.38 -5.30
C GLN A 87 15.55 -6.97 -5.33
N HIS A 88 16.02 -6.06 -4.45
CA HIS A 88 15.65 -4.66 -4.49
C HIS A 88 16.00 -4.03 -5.83
N PHE A 89 17.23 -4.24 -6.29
CA PHE A 89 17.67 -3.72 -7.59
C PHE A 89 16.74 -4.16 -8.73
N LYS A 90 16.36 -5.44 -8.77
CA LYS A 90 15.44 -5.97 -9.81
C LYS A 90 14.05 -5.36 -9.69
N ILE A 91 13.50 -5.26 -8.48
CA ILE A 91 12.16 -4.71 -8.22
C ILE A 91 12.13 -3.22 -8.60
N ILE A 92 13.13 -2.45 -8.16
CA ILE A 92 13.20 -1.02 -8.45
C ILE A 92 13.38 -0.78 -9.95
N SER A 93 14.30 -1.49 -10.61
CA SER A 93 14.52 -1.35 -12.05
C SER A 93 13.26 -1.67 -12.87
N LEU A 94 12.58 -2.77 -12.53
CA LEU A 94 11.32 -3.13 -13.19
C LEU A 94 10.21 -2.12 -12.88
N GLY A 95 10.11 -1.69 -11.62
CA GLY A 95 9.15 -0.67 -11.20
C GLY A 95 9.34 0.65 -11.92
N LEU A 96 10.59 1.13 -12.05
CA LEU A 96 10.92 2.34 -12.79
C LEU A 96 10.60 2.19 -14.29
N PHE A 97 10.94 1.05 -14.90
CA PHE A 97 10.61 0.80 -16.29
C PHE A 97 9.09 0.88 -16.55
N ILE A 98 8.28 0.25 -15.69
CA ILE A 98 6.81 0.31 -15.78
C ILE A 98 6.32 1.74 -15.50
N THR A 99 6.92 2.44 -14.54
CA THR A 99 6.60 3.85 -14.23
C THR A 99 6.82 4.76 -15.44
N PHE A 100 7.95 4.64 -16.12
CA PHE A 100 8.23 5.43 -17.32
C PHE A 100 7.25 5.12 -18.46
N PHE A 101 6.93 3.83 -18.68
CA PHE A 101 5.96 3.42 -19.68
C PHE A 101 4.56 3.97 -19.35
N LEU A 102 4.09 3.78 -18.11
CA LEU A 102 2.78 4.29 -17.69
C LEU A 102 2.75 5.82 -17.71
N GLY A 103 3.82 6.49 -17.26
CA GLY A 103 3.94 7.94 -17.30
C GLY A 103 3.88 8.48 -18.74
N PHE A 104 4.52 7.81 -19.70
CA PHE A 104 4.41 8.13 -21.12
C PHE A 104 2.96 8.00 -21.62
N VAL A 105 2.27 6.91 -21.28
CA VAL A 105 0.86 6.71 -21.63
C VAL A 105 -0.01 7.81 -21.02
N LEU A 106 0.16 8.12 -19.74
CA LEU A 106 -0.60 9.19 -19.07
C LEU A 106 -0.35 10.57 -19.70
N THR A 107 0.90 10.86 -20.07
CA THR A 107 1.24 12.12 -20.75
C THR A 107 0.59 12.24 -22.12
N THR A 108 0.47 11.11 -22.86
CA THR A 108 0.00 11.11 -24.23
C THR A 108 -1.53 11.09 -24.33
N TYR A 109 -2.20 10.42 -23.40
CA TYR A 109 -3.64 10.12 -23.49
C TYR A 109 -4.49 10.77 -22.41
N THR A 110 -3.89 11.54 -21.47
CA THR A 110 -4.61 12.17 -20.37
C THR A 110 -4.10 13.60 -20.11
N ASP A 111 -4.94 14.40 -19.42
CA ASP A 111 -4.60 15.76 -18.96
C ASP A 111 -3.94 15.76 -17.57
N ALA A 112 -3.23 14.68 -17.21
CA ALA A 112 -2.59 14.56 -15.91
C ALA A 112 -1.54 15.66 -15.71
N LYS A 113 -1.60 16.40 -14.59
CA LYS A 113 -0.66 17.50 -14.29
C LYS A 113 0.77 16.99 -14.03
N MET A 114 0.91 15.81 -13.44
CA MET A 114 2.20 15.19 -13.07
C MET A 114 2.19 13.70 -13.41
N PRO A 115 2.14 13.33 -14.71
CA PRO A 115 1.88 11.95 -15.13
C PRO A 115 2.95 10.97 -14.66
N LEU A 116 4.21 11.38 -14.62
CA LEU A 116 5.30 10.51 -14.16
C LEU A 116 5.23 10.23 -12.65
N LEU A 117 4.84 11.23 -11.85
CA LEU A 117 4.69 11.06 -10.41
C LEU A 117 3.44 10.23 -10.07
N ASP A 118 2.33 10.43 -10.80
CA ASP A 118 1.13 9.59 -10.71
C ASP A 118 1.45 8.13 -11.05
N ALA A 119 2.22 7.90 -12.11
CA ALA A 119 2.66 6.56 -12.50
C ALA A 119 3.56 5.93 -11.43
N PHE A 120 4.50 6.70 -10.86
CA PHE A 120 5.39 6.24 -9.80
C PHE A 120 4.60 5.80 -8.57
N THR A 121 3.74 6.66 -8.05
CA THR A 121 2.94 6.34 -6.86
C THR A 121 2.05 5.12 -7.10
N THR A 122 1.43 4.99 -8.26
CA THR A 122 0.59 3.85 -8.63
C THR A 122 1.37 2.54 -8.70
N VAL A 123 2.46 2.51 -9.48
CA VAL A 123 3.25 1.29 -9.69
C VAL A 123 3.89 0.81 -8.40
N PHE A 124 4.52 1.72 -7.65
CA PHE A 124 5.18 1.35 -6.41
C PHE A 124 4.21 1.00 -5.28
N SER A 125 2.98 1.56 -5.25
CA SER A 125 1.92 1.13 -4.32
C SER A 125 1.47 -0.31 -4.59
N ILE A 126 1.35 -0.70 -5.85
CA ILE A 126 1.07 -2.10 -6.21
C ILE A 126 2.21 -3.02 -5.73
N ILE A 127 3.45 -2.65 -5.99
CA ILE A 127 4.63 -3.40 -5.55
C ILE A 127 4.66 -3.52 -4.02
N ALA A 128 4.53 -2.41 -3.30
CA ALA A 128 4.53 -2.39 -1.85
C ALA A 128 3.38 -3.23 -1.25
N THR A 129 2.18 -3.17 -1.84
CA THR A 129 1.04 -4.00 -1.43
C THR A 129 1.33 -5.50 -1.60
N LEU A 130 1.96 -5.91 -2.70
CA LEU A 130 2.39 -7.29 -2.89
C LEU A 130 3.46 -7.72 -1.87
N MET A 131 4.33 -6.80 -1.46
CA MET A 131 5.32 -7.04 -0.40
C MET A 131 4.63 -7.22 0.97
N VAL A 132 3.61 -6.42 1.31
CA VAL A 132 2.80 -6.60 2.54
C VAL A 132 2.14 -7.98 2.57
N ILE A 133 1.52 -8.41 1.46
CA ILE A 133 0.89 -9.73 1.34
C ILE A 133 1.87 -10.86 1.66
N LYS A 134 3.14 -10.69 1.27
CA LYS A 134 4.22 -11.68 1.50
C LYS A 134 4.96 -11.49 2.81
N LYS A 135 4.54 -10.54 3.65
CA LYS A 135 5.23 -10.12 4.89
C LYS A 135 6.71 -9.78 4.66
N ILE A 136 7.00 -9.02 3.62
CA ILE A 136 8.36 -8.54 3.34
C ILE A 136 8.58 -7.23 4.13
N LEU A 137 9.60 -7.20 5.00
CA LEU A 137 9.86 -6.09 5.95
C LEU A 137 9.98 -4.73 5.24
N GLU A 138 10.68 -4.70 4.13
CA GLU A 138 11.00 -3.44 3.45
C GLU A 138 9.80 -2.82 2.71
N ASN A 139 8.62 -3.47 2.71
CA ASN A 139 7.39 -2.84 2.22
C ASN A 139 7.18 -1.45 2.85
N TRP A 140 7.51 -1.30 4.13
CA TRP A 140 7.36 -0.05 4.87
C TRP A 140 8.25 1.07 4.32
N LEU A 141 9.49 0.74 3.91
CA LEU A 141 10.41 1.71 3.29
C LEU A 141 9.89 2.16 1.91
N TYR A 142 9.30 1.24 1.15
CA TYR A 142 8.65 1.57 -0.12
C TYR A 142 7.46 2.49 0.12
N PHE A 143 6.61 2.21 1.11
CA PHE A 143 5.49 3.09 1.45
C PHE A 143 5.95 4.48 1.88
N ILE A 144 7.00 4.62 2.69
CA ILE A 144 7.56 5.94 3.05
C ILE A 144 7.95 6.72 1.79
N ALA A 145 8.62 6.10 0.83
CA ALA A 145 9.00 6.75 -0.43
C ALA A 145 7.77 7.16 -1.26
N ILE A 146 6.75 6.30 -1.32
CA ILE A 146 5.49 6.55 -2.02
C ILE A 146 4.72 7.69 -1.36
N ASP A 147 4.63 7.68 -0.02
CA ASP A 147 3.90 8.69 0.75
C ASP A 147 4.54 10.07 0.59
N ILE A 148 5.88 10.17 0.63
CA ILE A 148 6.60 11.43 0.38
C ILE A 148 6.27 11.97 -1.01
N ALA A 149 6.29 11.11 -2.04
CA ALA A 149 5.91 11.49 -3.40
C ALA A 149 4.44 11.92 -3.48
N SER A 150 3.55 11.21 -2.77
CA SER A 150 2.13 11.51 -2.70
C SER A 150 1.84 12.82 -1.98
N ILE A 151 2.55 13.12 -0.87
CA ILE A 151 2.43 14.41 -0.18
C ILE A 151 2.70 15.56 -1.16
N TYR A 152 3.81 15.49 -1.91
CA TYR A 152 4.13 16.50 -2.91
C TYR A 152 3.08 16.59 -4.02
N LEU A 153 2.63 15.43 -4.53
CA LEU A 153 1.62 15.34 -5.59
C LEU A 153 0.31 16.01 -5.19
N TYR A 154 -0.21 15.69 -4.01
CA TYR A 154 -1.49 16.20 -3.52
C TYR A 154 -1.40 17.64 -3.05
N TYR A 155 -0.30 18.04 -2.42
CA TYR A 155 -0.06 19.44 -2.04
C TYR A 155 -0.01 20.36 -3.28
N SER A 156 0.64 19.94 -4.37
CA SER A 156 0.71 20.71 -5.62
C SER A 156 -0.64 20.86 -6.36
N ARG A 157 -1.65 20.11 -5.93
CA ARG A 157 -3.03 20.14 -6.44
C ARG A 157 -4.01 20.82 -5.48
N ASP A 158 -3.53 21.50 -4.45
CA ASP A 158 -4.32 22.12 -3.38
C ASP A 158 -5.18 21.13 -2.57
N LEU A 159 -4.84 19.83 -2.63
CA LEU A 159 -5.49 18.75 -1.88
C LEU A 159 -4.80 18.54 -0.52
N ASN A 160 -4.77 19.57 0.30
CA ASN A 160 -4.02 19.59 1.55
C ASN A 160 -4.45 18.53 2.56
N GLN A 161 -5.75 18.18 2.63
CA GLN A 161 -6.24 17.15 3.54
C GLN A 161 -5.68 15.76 3.18
N THR A 162 -5.61 15.45 1.88
CA THR A 162 -5.03 14.21 1.40
C THR A 162 -3.52 14.19 1.61
N ALA A 163 -2.82 15.30 1.43
CA ALA A 163 -1.39 15.41 1.75
C ALA A 163 -1.12 15.13 3.24
N ILE A 164 -1.96 15.65 4.16
CA ILE A 164 -1.87 15.35 5.60
C ILE A 164 -2.12 13.86 5.87
N LEU A 165 -3.04 13.21 5.18
CA LEU A 165 -3.30 11.77 5.32
C LEU A 165 -2.05 10.95 4.96
N PHE A 166 -1.36 11.27 3.85
CA PHE A 166 -0.10 10.61 3.48
C PHE A 166 1.03 10.88 4.48
N LEU A 167 1.06 12.06 5.11
CA LEU A 167 1.98 12.31 6.23
C LEU A 167 1.70 11.36 7.40
N LEU A 168 0.45 11.14 7.75
CA LEU A 168 0.07 10.17 8.80
C LEU A 168 0.45 8.74 8.40
N TYR A 169 0.27 8.35 7.13
CA TYR A 169 0.71 7.05 6.63
C TYR A 169 2.22 6.86 6.75
N SER A 170 3.02 7.87 6.39
CA SER A 170 4.48 7.83 6.56
C SER A 170 4.88 7.58 8.03
N ILE A 171 4.22 8.26 8.98
CA ILE A 171 4.48 8.06 10.42
C ILE A 171 4.14 6.62 10.83
N ILE A 172 2.99 6.11 10.40
CA ILE A 172 2.58 4.73 10.72
C ILE A 172 3.52 3.73 10.04
N ALA A 173 4.02 4.01 8.83
CA ALA A 173 4.97 3.15 8.13
C ALA A 173 6.32 3.05 8.87
N ILE A 174 6.81 4.14 9.45
CA ILE A 174 8.01 4.12 10.31
C ILE A 174 7.79 3.21 11.54
N VAL A 175 6.64 3.35 12.19
CA VAL A 175 6.28 2.50 13.34
C VAL A 175 6.12 1.04 12.91
N GLY A 176 5.53 0.79 11.75
CA GLY A 176 5.36 -0.55 11.16
C GLY A 176 6.70 -1.22 10.88
N TYR A 177 7.63 -0.51 10.26
CA TYR A 177 8.98 -1.00 10.04
C TYR A 177 9.67 -1.42 11.35
N TYR A 178 9.61 -0.54 12.37
CA TYR A 178 10.21 -0.82 13.68
C TYR A 178 9.58 -2.04 14.38
N ASN A 179 8.25 -2.17 14.33
CA ASN A 179 7.55 -3.30 14.94
C ASN A 179 7.92 -4.62 14.25
N TRP A 180 7.94 -4.64 12.90
CA TRP A 180 8.27 -5.83 12.13
C TRP A 180 9.73 -6.24 12.29
N THR A 181 10.64 -5.28 12.39
CA THR A 181 12.06 -5.57 12.71
C THR A 181 12.20 -6.24 14.08
N LYS A 182 11.44 -5.78 15.09
CA LYS A 182 11.46 -6.42 16.40
C LYS A 182 10.93 -7.86 16.40
N SER A 183 9.91 -8.13 15.57
CA SER A 183 9.38 -9.49 15.43
C SER A 183 10.38 -10.42 14.74
N LEU A 184 11.21 -9.88 13.85
CA LEU A 184 12.25 -10.63 13.14
C LEU A 184 13.42 -11.01 14.05
N VAL A 185 13.87 -10.08 14.90
CA VAL A 185 15.02 -10.29 15.83
C VAL A 185 14.69 -11.20 17.01
N LYS A 186 13.42 -11.42 17.35
CA LYS A 186 13.05 -12.34 18.44
C LYS A 186 13.29 -13.81 18.12
N ASP A 187 13.55 -14.13 16.86
CA ASP A 187 13.68 -15.50 16.36
C ASP A 187 15.16 -15.93 16.15
N ASP A 188 16.13 -15.00 16.34
CA ASP A 188 17.57 -15.26 16.36
C ASP A 188 18.06 -15.44 17.81
#